data_e3fa2b0b74e1f248e8f2d4e07c41d06e
#
_entry.id   e3fa2b0b74e1f248e8f2d4e07c41d06e
#
_cell.length_a   1.000
_cell.length_b   1.000
_cell.length_c   1.000
_cell.angle_alpha   90.00
_cell.angle_beta   90.00
_cell.angle_gamma   90.00
#
_symmetry.space_group_name_H-M   'P 1'
#
loop_
_entity.id
_entity.type
_entity.pdbx_description
1 polymer ?
#
loop_
_entity_poly.entity_id
_entity_poly.type
_entity_poly.pdbx_seq_one_letter_code
_entity_poly.pdbx_strand_id
1 'polypeptide(L)'
;MTNEQRKIIRNRVGLLELANQLGNVSQACKVLGYSRDTFYRYKEAYETGGELALLDESKKKPLPKNRVAPEVEEAVVNMALENPALGQVRVCNELKKKGILLSPAGIRCVWKRNDLETFKKRLKALEAKVAQDNLVLTEEQVVALEKAKKEKEAHGEIETEHPGYLGAQDTFYVGTIKGVGRIYQQTFIDTYSRVAFAKLYDRKNALVAADVLNDKVMPFFEEQEIPLLRILTDRGTEYCGNREHHEYQLYLAIENIDHTKTKARSPQTNGICERFHKTILNEFYQITFRKKIYNSIEQLQDDLDEWLAHYNHQRTHSGRYCYGKTPKQTCDDSKQLAEQKRLDRIRQPGA
;
A
#
# COMPACT_ATOMS: atom_id res chain seq x y z
N MET A 1 17.67 -4.65 37.21
CA MET A 1 17.69 -3.20 37.60
C MET A 1 18.70 -2.47 36.74
N THR A 2 18.27 -1.41 36.00
CA THR A 2 19.18 -0.60 35.18
C THR A 2 20.02 0.35 36.04
N ASN A 3 21.15 0.86 35.50
CA ASN A 3 21.99 1.84 36.23
C ASN A 3 21.21 3.14 36.56
N GLU A 4 20.27 3.55 35.71
CA GLU A 4 19.40 4.70 35.97
C GLU A 4 18.45 4.45 37.15
N GLN A 5 17.84 3.25 37.23
CA GLN A 5 16.97 2.88 38.35
C GLN A 5 17.73 2.90 39.67
N ARG A 6 18.96 2.36 39.69
CA ARG A 6 19.83 2.40 40.91
C ARG A 6 20.15 3.84 41.32
N LYS A 7 20.42 4.74 40.39
CA LYS A 7 20.69 6.15 40.65
C LYS A 7 19.46 6.88 41.24
N ILE A 8 18.26 6.58 40.72
CA ILE A 8 17.00 7.13 41.24
C ILE A 8 16.77 6.67 42.68
N ILE A 9 16.90 5.37 42.97
CA ILE A 9 16.73 4.83 44.32
C ILE A 9 17.73 5.49 45.27
N ARG A 10 19.03 5.51 44.93
CA ARG A 10 20.08 6.10 45.77
C ARG A 10 19.78 7.57 46.13
N ASN A 11 19.29 8.37 45.17
CA ASN A 11 18.93 9.76 45.41
C ASN A 11 17.73 9.89 46.38
N ARG A 12 16.73 9.02 46.26
CA ARG A 12 15.53 9.06 47.11
C ARG A 12 15.81 8.53 48.51
N VAL A 13 16.61 7.46 48.64
CA VAL A 13 17.10 6.98 49.94
C VAL A 13 17.96 8.03 50.59
N GLY A 14 18.88 8.69 49.86
CA GLY A 14 19.74 9.74 50.40
C GLY A 14 18.94 10.93 50.94
N LEU A 15 17.78 11.28 50.37
CA LEU A 15 16.87 12.29 50.92
C LEU A 15 16.31 11.87 52.29
N LEU A 16 15.90 10.62 52.46
CA LEU A 16 15.35 10.10 53.70
C LEU A 16 16.42 10.02 54.79
N GLU A 17 17.61 9.55 54.44
CA GLU A 17 18.76 9.48 55.35
C GLU A 17 19.23 10.86 55.80
N LEU A 18 19.33 11.85 54.86
CA LEU A 18 19.71 13.23 55.18
C LEU A 18 18.71 13.87 56.14
N ALA A 19 17.44 13.63 55.97
CA ALA A 19 16.40 14.13 56.88
C ALA A 19 16.52 13.56 58.27
N ASN A 20 16.86 12.27 58.37
CA ASN A 20 17.10 11.61 59.69
C ASN A 20 18.36 12.15 60.36
N GLN A 21 19.45 12.37 59.63
CA GLN A 21 20.70 12.91 60.13
C GLN A 21 20.56 14.38 60.63
N LEU A 22 19.82 15.19 59.87
CA LEU A 22 19.61 16.60 60.24
C LEU A 22 18.50 16.81 61.27
N GLY A 23 17.67 15.78 61.53
CA GLY A 23 16.49 15.91 62.41
C GLY A 23 15.46 16.92 61.85
N ASN A 24 15.65 17.41 60.62
CA ASN A 24 14.84 18.48 60.02
C ASN A 24 14.51 18.20 58.56
N VAL A 25 13.28 17.75 58.31
CA VAL A 25 12.76 17.41 56.97
C VAL A 25 12.78 18.64 56.03
N SER A 26 12.41 19.83 56.53
CA SER A 26 12.41 21.06 55.75
C SER A 26 13.79 21.39 55.19
N GLN A 27 14.82 21.24 56.02
CA GLN A 27 16.19 21.57 55.63
C GLN A 27 16.74 20.54 54.65
N ALA A 28 16.49 19.26 54.86
CA ALA A 28 16.87 18.16 53.94
C ALA A 28 16.24 18.37 52.56
N CYS A 29 14.93 18.69 52.51
CA CYS A 29 14.20 18.97 51.27
C CYS A 29 14.77 20.17 50.54
N LYS A 30 15.15 21.22 51.27
CA LYS A 30 15.72 22.44 50.71
C LYS A 30 17.10 22.21 50.09
N VAL A 31 17.93 21.40 50.74
CA VAL A 31 19.28 21.02 50.26
C VAL A 31 19.21 20.20 48.94
N LEU A 32 18.28 19.24 48.86
CA LEU A 32 18.19 18.34 47.72
C LEU A 32 17.15 18.75 46.69
N GLY A 33 16.46 19.89 46.84
CA GLY A 33 15.51 20.44 45.88
C GLY A 33 14.16 19.70 45.80
N TYR A 34 13.73 19.03 46.86
CA TYR A 34 12.45 18.34 46.94
C TYR A 34 11.40 19.11 47.74
N SER A 35 10.11 18.87 47.46
CA SER A 35 9.04 19.35 48.31
C SER A 35 8.84 18.44 49.54
N ARG A 36 8.27 18.98 50.62
CA ARG A 36 7.95 18.18 51.83
C ARG A 36 6.94 17.07 51.52
N ASP A 37 5.95 17.32 50.62
CA ASP A 37 4.97 16.33 50.19
C ASP A 37 5.66 15.15 49.45
N THR A 38 6.68 15.44 48.65
CA THR A 38 7.48 14.43 47.98
C THR A 38 8.25 13.59 48.98
N PHE A 39 8.80 14.20 50.04
CA PHE A 39 9.52 13.51 51.11
C PHE A 39 8.59 12.49 51.83
N TYR A 40 7.40 12.94 52.29
CA TYR A 40 6.47 12.04 53.00
C TYR A 40 5.96 10.91 52.11
N ARG A 41 5.71 11.19 50.84
CA ARG A 41 5.35 10.13 49.86
C ARG A 41 6.48 9.09 49.69
N TYR A 42 7.73 9.51 49.63
CA TYR A 42 8.87 8.58 49.57
C TYR A 42 9.06 7.85 50.86
N LYS A 43 8.85 8.48 52.00
CA LYS A 43 8.92 7.84 53.32
C LYS A 43 7.87 6.75 53.43
N GLU A 44 6.64 7.02 53.11
CA GLU A 44 5.54 6.03 53.12
C GLU A 44 5.82 4.86 52.15
N ALA A 45 6.27 5.16 50.92
CA ALA A 45 6.64 4.14 49.96
C ALA A 45 7.79 3.26 50.45
N TYR A 46 8.81 3.85 51.08
CA TYR A 46 9.94 3.11 51.66
C TYR A 46 9.54 2.23 52.83
N GLU A 47 8.68 2.72 53.72
CA GLU A 47 8.14 1.97 54.85
C GLU A 47 7.26 0.79 54.46
N THR A 48 6.52 0.95 53.30
CA THR A 48 5.56 -0.06 52.83
C THR A 48 6.22 -1.14 51.95
N GLY A 49 7.18 -0.78 51.12
CA GLY A 49 7.73 -1.67 50.08
C GLY A 49 9.25 -1.60 49.89
N GLY A 50 9.98 -0.94 50.83
CA GLY A 50 11.44 -0.86 50.83
C GLY A 50 11.98 -0.03 49.65
N GLU A 51 13.26 -0.24 49.32
CA GLU A 51 13.96 0.52 48.27
C GLU A 51 13.32 0.43 46.86
N LEU A 52 12.73 -0.72 46.54
CA LEU A 52 12.12 -0.94 45.23
C LEU A 52 10.83 -0.12 45.03
N ALA A 53 10.11 0.16 46.12
CA ALA A 53 8.90 1.00 46.07
C ALA A 53 9.21 2.48 45.82
N LEU A 54 10.48 2.86 45.93
CA LEU A 54 10.93 4.21 45.53
C LEU A 54 11.07 4.40 44.03
N LEU A 55 10.93 3.39 43.20
CA LEU A 55 10.87 3.57 41.77
C LEU A 55 9.53 4.16 41.35
N ASP A 56 9.55 5.03 40.34
CA ASP A 56 8.30 5.59 39.81
C ASP A 56 7.49 4.49 39.14
N GLU A 57 6.30 4.22 39.64
CA GLU A 57 5.34 3.40 38.94
C GLU A 57 4.94 4.07 37.61
N SER A 58 4.93 3.28 36.56
CA SER A 58 4.48 3.77 35.27
C SER A 58 3.04 4.29 35.37
N LYS A 59 2.85 5.60 35.17
CA LYS A 59 1.52 6.22 35.13
C LYS A 59 0.66 5.78 33.92
N LYS A 60 1.26 4.99 33.01
CA LYS A 60 0.55 4.42 31.86
C LYS A 60 -0.41 3.36 32.35
N LYS A 61 -1.70 3.60 32.16
CA LYS A 61 -2.72 2.58 32.40
C LYS A 61 -2.40 1.36 31.53
N PRO A 62 -2.29 0.14 32.09
CA PRO A 62 -1.96 -1.07 31.34
C PRO A 62 -2.98 -1.37 30.24
N LEU A 63 -4.25 -1.00 30.45
CA LEU A 63 -5.35 -1.16 29.49
C LEU A 63 -6.10 0.17 29.31
N PRO A 64 -5.90 0.87 28.18
CA PRO A 64 -6.72 2.05 27.85
C PRO A 64 -8.20 1.67 27.72
N LYS A 65 -9.12 2.51 28.21
CA LYS A 65 -10.57 2.27 28.10
C LYS A 65 -11.06 2.01 26.66
N ASN A 66 -10.37 2.56 25.67
CA ASN A 66 -10.71 2.47 24.25
C ASN A 66 -9.88 1.40 23.52
N ARG A 67 -9.30 0.43 24.22
CA ARG A 67 -8.60 -0.68 23.56
C ARG A 67 -9.63 -1.58 22.89
N VAL A 68 -9.37 -1.92 21.64
CA VAL A 68 -10.17 -2.88 20.87
C VAL A 68 -10.10 -4.27 21.51
N ALA A 69 -11.17 -5.05 21.35
CA ALA A 69 -11.24 -6.43 21.82
C ALA A 69 -10.08 -7.27 21.22
N PRO A 70 -9.57 -8.25 21.96
CA PRO A 70 -8.43 -9.08 21.50
C PRO A 70 -8.66 -9.73 20.13
N GLU A 71 -9.89 -10.22 19.87
CA GLU A 71 -10.24 -10.88 18.62
C GLU A 71 -10.14 -9.91 17.43
N VAL A 72 -10.53 -8.64 17.63
CA VAL A 72 -10.42 -7.58 16.62
C VAL A 72 -8.96 -7.19 16.42
N GLU A 73 -8.15 -7.14 17.49
CA GLU A 73 -6.72 -6.86 17.39
C GLU A 73 -6.00 -7.96 16.61
N GLU A 74 -6.33 -9.22 16.85
CA GLU A 74 -5.81 -10.38 16.12
C GLU A 74 -6.20 -10.35 14.64
N ALA A 75 -7.46 -10.05 14.32
CA ALA A 75 -7.91 -9.92 12.93
C ALA A 75 -7.15 -8.81 12.17
N VAL A 76 -6.84 -7.68 12.82
CA VAL A 76 -6.02 -6.61 12.24
C VAL A 76 -4.57 -7.06 12.02
N VAL A 77 -3.98 -7.81 12.94
CA VAL A 77 -2.61 -8.34 12.83
C VAL A 77 -2.54 -9.38 11.72
N ASN A 78 -3.46 -10.34 11.68
CA ASN A 78 -3.51 -11.36 10.63
C ASN A 78 -3.64 -10.74 9.25
N MET A 79 -4.53 -9.77 9.07
CA MET A 79 -4.67 -9.05 7.80
C MET A 79 -3.42 -8.28 7.41
N ALA A 80 -2.67 -7.72 8.36
CA ALA A 80 -1.40 -7.04 8.10
C ALA A 80 -0.28 -8.00 7.65
N LEU A 81 -0.30 -9.24 8.12
CA LEU A 81 0.64 -10.29 7.73
C LEU A 81 0.27 -10.93 6.39
N GLU A 82 -1.02 -11.19 6.16
CA GLU A 82 -1.52 -11.74 4.89
C GLU A 82 -1.31 -10.75 3.74
N ASN A 83 -1.60 -9.47 3.98
CA ASN A 83 -1.59 -8.40 2.99
C ASN A 83 -0.75 -7.20 3.46
N PRO A 84 0.58 -7.31 3.55
CA PRO A 84 1.44 -6.28 4.15
C PRO A 84 1.43 -4.95 3.38
N ALA A 85 1.04 -4.96 2.10
CA ALA A 85 0.96 -3.77 1.27
C ALA A 85 -0.27 -2.89 1.54
N LEU A 86 -1.30 -3.41 2.24
CA LEU A 86 -2.50 -2.65 2.54
C LEU A 86 -2.22 -1.55 3.58
N GLY A 87 -2.65 -0.31 3.26
CA GLY A 87 -2.63 0.81 4.19
C GLY A 87 -3.81 0.78 5.17
N GLN A 88 -3.72 1.57 6.25
CA GLN A 88 -4.73 1.61 7.32
C GLN A 88 -6.18 1.81 6.84
N VAL A 89 -6.39 2.64 5.80
CA VAL A 89 -7.73 2.90 5.24
C VAL A 89 -8.29 1.68 4.52
N ARG A 90 -7.44 0.96 3.77
CA ARG A 90 -7.87 -0.26 3.08
C ARG A 90 -8.16 -1.40 4.04
N VAL A 91 -7.29 -1.62 5.01
CA VAL A 91 -7.54 -2.61 6.07
C VAL A 91 -8.86 -2.31 6.79
N CYS A 92 -9.16 -1.03 7.05
CA CYS A 92 -10.47 -0.61 7.58
C CYS A 92 -11.62 -1.07 6.67
N ASN A 93 -11.52 -0.84 5.35
CA ASN A 93 -12.56 -1.23 4.40
C ASN A 93 -12.71 -2.76 4.29
N GLU A 94 -11.61 -3.50 4.28
CA GLU A 94 -11.64 -4.97 4.23
C GLU A 94 -12.23 -5.59 5.51
N LEU A 95 -11.86 -5.03 6.68
CA LEU A 95 -12.44 -5.46 7.95
C LEU A 95 -13.94 -5.13 8.04
N LYS A 96 -14.36 -3.98 7.48
CA LYS A 96 -15.78 -3.62 7.40
C LYS A 96 -16.59 -4.63 6.58
N LYS A 97 -16.05 -5.17 5.49
CA LYS A 97 -16.70 -6.25 4.72
C LYS A 97 -16.89 -7.53 5.55
N LYS A 98 -15.98 -7.78 6.51
CA LYS A 98 -16.07 -8.90 7.46
C LYS A 98 -16.90 -8.57 8.71
N GLY A 99 -17.63 -7.44 8.74
CA GLY A 99 -18.45 -7.00 9.86
C GLY A 99 -17.70 -6.37 11.03
N ILE A 100 -16.39 -6.15 10.90
CA ILE A 100 -15.55 -5.53 11.94
C ILE A 100 -15.46 -4.03 11.68
N LEU A 101 -16.07 -3.22 12.54
CA LEU A 101 -16.06 -1.77 12.45
C LEU A 101 -14.90 -1.20 13.29
N LEU A 102 -13.86 -0.73 12.62
CA LEU A 102 -12.70 -0.09 13.25
C LEU A 102 -12.25 1.11 12.43
N SER A 103 -11.91 2.22 13.09
CA SER A 103 -11.40 3.40 12.38
C SER A 103 -9.96 3.18 11.87
N PRO A 104 -9.52 3.88 10.80
CA PRO A 104 -8.13 3.80 10.35
C PRO A 104 -7.11 4.16 11.43
N ALA A 105 -7.46 5.10 12.34
CA ALA A 105 -6.64 5.45 13.50
C ALA A 105 -6.54 4.29 14.49
N GLY A 106 -7.63 3.54 14.71
CA GLY A 106 -7.65 2.33 15.55
C GLY A 106 -6.71 1.25 14.99
N ILE A 107 -6.75 1.00 13.68
CA ILE A 107 -5.83 0.07 12.99
C ILE A 107 -4.37 0.51 13.20
N ARG A 108 -4.08 1.80 13.03
CA ARG A 108 -2.73 2.33 13.28
C ARG A 108 -2.27 2.12 14.72
N CYS A 109 -3.17 2.24 15.71
CA CYS A 109 -2.86 1.99 17.11
C CYS A 109 -2.53 0.51 17.36
N VAL A 110 -3.30 -0.42 16.75
CA VAL A 110 -2.99 -1.86 16.79
C VAL A 110 -1.62 -2.14 16.16
N TRP A 111 -1.36 -1.61 14.96
CA TRP A 111 -0.08 -1.78 14.29
C TRP A 111 1.11 -1.27 15.10
N LYS A 112 0.97 -0.11 15.79
CA LYS A 112 2.04 0.42 16.64
C LYS A 112 2.33 -0.49 17.83
N ARG A 113 1.31 -1.10 18.43
CA ARG A 113 1.51 -2.04 19.55
C ARG A 113 2.21 -3.33 19.12
N ASN A 114 1.96 -3.76 17.87
CA ASN A 114 2.50 -5.00 17.31
C ASN A 114 3.72 -4.79 16.40
N ASP A 115 4.32 -3.57 16.39
CA ASP A 115 5.47 -3.21 15.56
C ASP A 115 5.25 -3.39 14.04
N LEU A 116 4.02 -3.11 13.56
CA LEU A 116 3.56 -3.30 12.18
C LEU A 116 3.22 -1.98 11.46
N GLU A 117 3.56 -0.82 12.01
CA GLU A 117 3.09 0.48 11.52
C GLU A 117 3.57 0.86 10.12
N THR A 118 4.71 0.31 9.66
CA THR A 118 5.24 0.58 8.32
C THR A 118 5.13 -0.65 7.42
N PHE A 119 5.06 -0.43 6.10
CA PHE A 119 5.09 -1.51 5.12
C PHE A 119 6.32 -2.42 5.32
N LYS A 120 7.51 -1.81 5.54
CA LYS A 120 8.77 -2.53 5.76
C LYS A 120 8.68 -3.48 6.98
N LYS A 121 8.07 -3.03 8.08
CA LYS A 121 7.89 -3.85 9.29
C LYS A 121 6.91 -4.99 9.09
N ARG A 122 5.78 -4.73 8.39
CA ARG A 122 4.81 -5.78 8.04
C ARG A 122 5.42 -6.83 7.13
N LEU A 123 6.22 -6.40 6.14
CA LEU A 123 6.92 -7.30 5.26
C LEU A 123 7.94 -8.16 6.01
N LYS A 124 8.72 -7.55 6.92
CA LYS A 124 9.66 -8.27 7.80
C LYS A 124 8.94 -9.28 8.72
N ALA A 125 7.77 -8.92 9.23
CA ALA A 125 6.97 -9.82 10.05
C ALA A 125 6.39 -11.00 9.22
N LEU A 126 6.00 -10.76 7.96
CA LEU A 126 5.65 -11.82 7.01
C LEU A 126 6.85 -12.72 6.74
N GLU A 127 8.03 -12.16 6.52
CA GLU A 127 9.28 -12.89 6.31
C GLU A 127 9.62 -13.79 7.50
N ALA A 128 9.48 -13.26 8.71
CA ALA A 128 9.70 -14.04 9.93
C ALA A 128 8.71 -15.21 10.07
N LYS A 129 7.45 -14.99 9.69
CA LYS A 129 6.43 -16.05 9.70
C LYS A 129 6.73 -17.13 8.64
N VAL A 130 7.15 -16.71 7.44
CA VAL A 130 7.52 -17.62 6.33
C VAL A 130 8.81 -18.40 6.67
N ALA A 131 9.77 -17.78 7.38
CA ALA A 131 10.98 -18.46 7.84
C ALA A 131 10.71 -19.52 8.92
N GLN A 132 9.66 -19.35 9.74
CA GLN A 132 9.18 -20.37 10.67
C GLN A 132 8.57 -21.58 9.92
N ASP A 133 8.04 -21.34 8.70
CA ASP A 133 7.44 -22.36 7.83
C ASP A 133 8.43 -22.93 6.77
N ASN A 134 9.77 -22.72 6.94
CA ASN A 134 10.87 -23.26 6.11
C ASN A 134 11.01 -22.73 4.67
N LEU A 135 10.73 -21.48 4.38
CA LEU A 135 10.99 -20.83 3.07
C LEU A 135 12.04 -19.70 3.16
N VAL A 136 13.06 -19.72 2.29
CA VAL A 136 14.25 -18.83 2.32
C VAL A 136 14.13 -17.64 1.37
N LEU A 137 14.57 -16.44 1.82
CA LEU A 137 14.53 -15.15 1.09
C LEU A 137 15.91 -14.64 0.66
N THR A 138 15.98 -13.82 -0.40
CA THR A 138 17.19 -13.16 -0.89
C THR A 138 17.19 -11.64 -0.71
N GLU A 139 18.36 -11.07 -0.36
CA GLU A 139 18.57 -9.65 -0.02
C GLU A 139 18.34 -8.66 -1.17
N GLU A 140 18.52 -9.07 -2.43
CA GLU A 140 18.41 -8.20 -3.61
C GLU A 140 17.00 -7.59 -3.82
N GLN A 141 15.97 -8.25 -3.31
CA GLN A 141 14.57 -7.80 -3.41
C GLN A 141 14.22 -6.66 -2.43
N VAL A 142 15.00 -6.48 -1.37
CA VAL A 142 14.81 -5.41 -0.38
C VAL A 142 15.35 -4.07 -0.92
N VAL A 143 16.44 -4.11 -1.68
CA VAL A 143 17.11 -2.91 -2.25
C VAL A 143 16.24 -2.24 -3.33
N ALA A 144 15.45 -2.99 -4.10
CA ALA A 144 14.52 -2.45 -5.08
C ALA A 144 13.39 -1.61 -4.44
N LEU A 145 13.04 -1.90 -3.18
CA LEU A 145 12.02 -1.17 -2.40
C LEU A 145 12.46 0.24 -1.96
N GLU A 146 13.75 0.42 -1.69
CA GLU A 146 14.27 1.71 -1.20
C GLU A 146 14.39 2.75 -2.33
N LYS A 147 14.66 2.29 -3.55
CA LYS A 147 14.78 3.16 -4.74
C LYS A 147 13.45 3.78 -5.17
N ALA A 148 12.34 3.03 -5.00
CA ALA A 148 11.00 3.50 -5.37
C ALA A 148 10.41 4.58 -4.41
N LYS A 149 11.06 4.85 -3.28
CA LYS A 149 10.56 5.78 -2.25
C LYS A 149 10.92 7.24 -2.57
N LYS A 150 11.92 7.48 -3.43
CA LYS A 150 12.45 8.83 -3.72
C LYS A 150 11.73 9.59 -4.86
N GLU A 151 10.90 8.91 -5.66
CA GLU A 151 10.27 9.53 -6.85
C GLU A 151 8.80 9.98 -6.61
N LYS A 152 8.40 10.22 -5.37
CA LYS A 152 6.99 10.36 -4.97
C LYS A 152 6.49 11.79 -4.73
N GLU A 153 6.89 12.76 -5.45
CA GLU A 153 6.22 14.06 -5.34
C GLU A 153 5.79 14.60 -6.70
N ALA A 154 4.52 15.02 -6.74
CA ALA A 154 3.87 15.84 -7.74
C ALA A 154 3.51 15.21 -9.09
N HIS A 155 2.34 14.57 -9.20
CA HIS A 155 1.77 14.37 -10.53
C HIS A 155 0.27 14.67 -10.57
N GLY A 156 -0.08 15.64 -11.43
CA GLY A 156 -1.43 16.08 -11.68
C GLY A 156 -2.33 14.94 -12.18
N GLU A 157 -3.58 14.95 -11.77
CA GLU A 157 -4.58 13.98 -12.22
C GLU A 157 -5.02 14.28 -13.65
N ILE A 158 -5.04 13.26 -14.51
CA ILE A 158 -5.63 13.37 -15.84
C ILE A 158 -7.16 13.45 -15.67
N GLU A 159 -7.79 14.47 -16.20
CA GLU A 159 -9.25 14.59 -16.21
C GLU A 159 -9.85 13.58 -17.20
N THR A 160 -10.77 12.78 -16.70
CA THR A 160 -11.50 11.77 -17.45
C THR A 160 -12.98 11.93 -17.17
N GLU A 161 -13.81 11.71 -18.19
CA GLU A 161 -15.25 12.01 -18.08
C GLU A 161 -16.08 10.79 -17.67
N HIS A 162 -15.72 9.61 -18.16
CA HIS A 162 -16.45 8.36 -17.96
C HIS A 162 -15.54 7.14 -18.19
N PRO A 163 -15.93 5.90 -17.80
CA PRO A 163 -15.21 4.69 -18.18
C PRO A 163 -15.06 4.58 -19.70
N GLY A 164 -13.90 4.10 -20.17
CA GLY A 164 -13.58 4.00 -21.59
C GLY A 164 -13.21 5.33 -22.29
N TYR A 165 -13.28 6.47 -21.59
CA TYR A 165 -12.87 7.75 -22.16
C TYR A 165 -11.37 7.80 -22.48
N LEU A 166 -10.56 7.33 -21.55
CA LEU A 166 -9.11 7.28 -21.65
C LEU A 166 -8.56 6.07 -20.93
N GLY A 167 -7.92 5.17 -21.66
CA GLY A 167 -7.07 4.13 -21.11
C GLY A 167 -5.62 4.60 -21.02
N ALA A 168 -4.87 4.10 -20.06
CA ALA A 168 -3.44 4.29 -20.00
C ALA A 168 -2.75 2.94 -20.16
N GLN A 169 -1.75 2.87 -21.05
CA GLN A 169 -0.99 1.66 -21.31
C GLN A 169 0.50 1.89 -21.10
N ASP A 170 1.17 0.91 -20.53
CA ASP A 170 2.62 0.99 -20.24
C ASP A 170 3.24 -0.40 -20.10
N THR A 171 4.55 -0.48 -20.36
CA THR A 171 5.34 -1.71 -20.19
C THR A 171 6.12 -1.67 -18.88
N PHE A 172 5.93 -2.69 -18.06
CA PHE A 172 6.64 -2.85 -16.80
C PHE A 172 7.63 -4.00 -16.87
N TYR A 173 8.89 -3.76 -16.54
CA TYR A 173 9.88 -4.82 -16.41
C TYR A 173 9.72 -5.52 -15.06
N VAL A 174 9.32 -6.78 -15.08
CA VAL A 174 9.07 -7.58 -13.87
C VAL A 174 10.39 -8.07 -13.27
N GLY A 175 11.30 -8.56 -14.10
CA GLY A 175 12.58 -9.11 -13.68
C GLY A 175 13.06 -10.22 -14.59
N THR A 176 14.05 -10.99 -14.11
CA THR A 176 14.58 -12.18 -14.79
C THR A 176 14.33 -13.39 -13.91
N ILE A 177 13.63 -14.40 -14.44
CA ILE A 177 13.40 -15.68 -13.78
C ILE A 177 14.40 -16.69 -14.33
N LYS A 178 15.09 -17.42 -13.44
CA LYS A 178 16.07 -18.43 -13.81
C LYS A 178 15.40 -19.54 -14.62
N GLY A 179 15.93 -19.81 -15.81
CA GLY A 179 15.39 -20.83 -16.73
C GLY A 179 14.29 -20.31 -17.67
N VAL A 180 13.70 -19.13 -17.41
CA VAL A 180 12.66 -18.52 -18.25
C VAL A 180 13.19 -17.31 -19.02
N GLY A 181 14.01 -16.47 -18.39
CA GLY A 181 14.56 -15.27 -19.00
C GLY A 181 13.94 -13.98 -18.47
N ARG A 182 14.04 -12.92 -19.27
CA ARG A 182 13.46 -11.60 -18.93
C ARG A 182 11.95 -11.63 -19.11
N ILE A 183 11.24 -11.04 -18.15
CA ILE A 183 9.78 -10.96 -18.19
C ILE A 183 9.35 -9.49 -18.19
N TYR A 184 8.49 -9.16 -19.14
CA TYR A 184 7.84 -7.86 -19.29
C TYR A 184 6.34 -8.02 -19.11
N GLN A 185 5.72 -7.09 -18.43
CA GLN A 185 4.28 -6.99 -18.26
C GLN A 185 3.76 -5.84 -19.12
N GLN A 186 2.87 -6.14 -20.06
CA GLN A 186 2.03 -5.13 -20.67
C GLN A 186 0.84 -4.85 -19.76
N THR A 187 0.62 -3.57 -19.45
CA THR A 187 -0.42 -3.12 -18.54
C THR A 187 -1.34 -2.16 -19.23
N PHE A 188 -2.63 -2.35 -19.09
CA PHE A 188 -3.66 -1.38 -19.42
C PHE A 188 -4.48 -1.06 -18.18
N ILE A 189 -4.84 0.21 -18.00
CA ILE A 189 -5.71 0.66 -16.91
C ILE A 189 -6.66 1.74 -17.40
N ASP A 190 -7.97 1.57 -17.18
CA ASP A 190 -8.94 2.62 -17.41
C ASP A 190 -8.76 3.74 -16.40
N THR A 191 -8.61 4.96 -16.87
CA THR A 191 -8.25 6.10 -16.03
C THR A 191 -9.41 6.60 -15.16
N TYR A 192 -10.64 6.23 -15.48
CA TYR A 192 -11.83 6.56 -14.69
C TYR A 192 -12.12 5.48 -13.64
N SER A 193 -12.48 4.29 -14.06
CA SER A 193 -12.91 3.18 -13.18
C SER A 193 -11.77 2.50 -12.44
N ARG A 194 -10.54 2.62 -12.95
CA ARG A 194 -9.34 1.90 -12.48
C ARG A 194 -9.36 0.40 -12.76
N VAL A 195 -10.26 -0.08 -13.60
CA VAL A 195 -10.20 -1.45 -14.12
C VAL A 195 -8.86 -1.65 -14.83
N ALA A 196 -8.15 -2.71 -14.50
CA ALA A 196 -6.81 -2.96 -14.99
C ALA A 196 -6.67 -4.35 -15.58
N PHE A 197 -5.85 -4.43 -16.63
CA PHE A 197 -5.47 -5.67 -17.31
C PHE A 197 -3.95 -5.72 -17.40
N ALA A 198 -3.41 -6.92 -17.28
CA ALA A 198 -1.98 -7.16 -17.47
C ALA A 198 -1.74 -8.53 -18.09
N LYS A 199 -0.74 -8.61 -18.97
CA LYS A 199 -0.30 -9.86 -19.60
C LYS A 199 1.23 -9.88 -19.67
N LEU A 200 1.80 -11.06 -19.44
CA LEU A 200 3.25 -11.27 -19.36
C LEU A 200 3.82 -11.76 -20.68
N TYR A 201 5.04 -11.29 -21.00
CA TYR A 201 5.73 -11.62 -22.22
C TYR A 201 7.24 -11.77 -21.99
N ASP A 202 7.90 -12.54 -22.84
CA ASP A 202 9.35 -12.68 -22.88
C ASP A 202 10.06 -11.53 -23.62
N ARG A 203 9.29 -10.67 -24.30
CA ARG A 203 9.76 -9.59 -25.16
C ARG A 203 8.94 -8.32 -25.02
N LYS A 204 9.51 -7.21 -25.50
CA LYS A 204 8.91 -5.89 -25.53
C LYS A 204 8.96 -5.39 -26.98
N ASN A 205 7.81 -5.37 -27.68
CA ASN A 205 7.65 -4.86 -29.03
C ASN A 205 6.23 -4.38 -29.31
N ALA A 206 5.96 -3.83 -30.47
CA ALA A 206 4.66 -3.30 -30.86
C ALA A 206 3.56 -4.38 -30.91
N LEU A 207 3.92 -5.60 -31.33
CA LEU A 207 2.97 -6.70 -31.43
C LEU A 207 2.41 -7.09 -30.05
N VAL A 208 3.28 -7.27 -29.03
CA VAL A 208 2.80 -7.63 -27.68
C VAL A 208 2.04 -6.47 -27.01
N ALA A 209 2.32 -5.22 -27.39
CA ALA A 209 1.55 -4.06 -26.94
C ALA A 209 0.13 -4.06 -27.51
N ALA A 210 -0.05 -4.49 -28.75
CA ALA A 210 -1.36 -4.66 -29.37
C ALA A 210 -2.09 -5.91 -28.87
N ASP A 211 -1.35 -7.00 -28.62
CA ASP A 211 -1.91 -8.29 -28.17
C ASP A 211 -2.69 -8.18 -26.86
N VAL A 212 -2.18 -7.46 -25.85
CA VAL A 212 -2.90 -7.27 -24.59
C VAL A 212 -4.22 -6.52 -24.78
N LEU A 213 -4.28 -5.58 -25.72
CA LEU A 213 -5.51 -4.87 -26.05
C LEU A 213 -6.53 -5.83 -26.68
N ASN A 214 -6.10 -6.56 -27.70
CA ASN A 214 -6.96 -7.49 -28.43
C ASN A 214 -7.45 -8.64 -27.58
N ASP A 215 -6.59 -9.22 -26.74
CA ASP A 215 -6.89 -10.43 -25.96
C ASP A 215 -7.70 -10.15 -24.69
N LYS A 216 -7.44 -9.05 -24.00
CA LYS A 216 -8.02 -8.81 -22.66
C LYS A 216 -8.86 -7.52 -22.57
N VAL A 217 -8.42 -6.46 -23.23
CA VAL A 217 -9.03 -5.14 -23.04
C VAL A 217 -10.28 -4.96 -23.88
N MET A 218 -10.16 -5.18 -25.18
CA MET A 218 -11.30 -5.00 -26.10
C MET A 218 -12.47 -5.89 -25.77
N PRO A 219 -12.30 -7.21 -25.50
CA PRO A 219 -13.42 -8.07 -25.13
C PRO A 219 -14.18 -7.58 -23.89
N PHE A 220 -13.44 -7.04 -22.88
CA PHE A 220 -14.09 -6.49 -21.69
C PHE A 220 -14.94 -5.26 -22.03
N PHE A 221 -14.43 -4.31 -22.79
CA PHE A 221 -15.15 -3.08 -23.11
C PHE A 221 -16.34 -3.35 -24.05
N GLU A 222 -16.22 -4.32 -24.95
CA GLU A 222 -17.31 -4.82 -25.80
C GLU A 222 -18.42 -5.48 -24.98
N GLU A 223 -18.07 -6.39 -24.05
CA GLU A 223 -19.02 -7.00 -23.12
C GLU A 223 -19.76 -5.96 -22.27
N GLN A 224 -19.05 -4.91 -21.87
CA GLN A 224 -19.66 -3.81 -21.10
C GLN A 224 -20.44 -2.82 -21.98
N GLU A 225 -20.43 -2.94 -23.31
CA GLU A 225 -21.02 -2.00 -24.27
C GLU A 225 -20.51 -0.54 -24.09
N ILE A 226 -19.28 -0.40 -23.60
CA ILE A 226 -18.60 0.89 -23.40
C ILE A 226 -17.51 1.04 -24.46
N PRO A 227 -17.55 2.05 -25.34
CA PRO A 227 -16.48 2.26 -26.31
C PRO A 227 -15.21 2.76 -25.62
N LEU A 228 -14.06 2.17 -25.98
CA LEU A 228 -12.75 2.70 -25.62
C LEU A 228 -12.36 3.77 -26.64
N LEU A 229 -12.32 5.03 -26.20
CA LEU A 229 -12.17 6.15 -27.14
C LEU A 229 -10.71 6.52 -27.37
N ARG A 230 -9.88 6.43 -26.34
CA ARG A 230 -8.51 6.95 -26.39
C ARG A 230 -7.57 6.15 -25.51
N ILE A 231 -6.33 5.98 -25.95
CA ILE A 231 -5.27 5.37 -25.15
C ILE A 231 -4.09 6.34 -25.03
N LEU A 232 -3.60 6.48 -23.79
CA LEU A 232 -2.40 7.23 -23.46
C LEU A 232 -1.23 6.25 -23.26
N THR A 233 -0.14 6.48 -23.97
CA THR A 233 1.12 5.74 -23.81
C THR A 233 2.29 6.69 -23.61
N ASP A 234 3.43 6.14 -23.20
CA ASP A 234 4.69 6.83 -23.34
C ASP A 234 5.13 6.87 -24.81
N ARG A 235 6.38 7.29 -25.07
CA ARG A 235 6.98 7.32 -26.41
C ARG A 235 7.90 6.14 -26.66
N GLY A 236 7.72 5.04 -25.97
CA GLY A 236 8.48 3.82 -26.18
C GLY A 236 8.36 3.30 -27.61
N THR A 237 9.37 2.60 -28.07
CA THR A 237 9.40 2.03 -29.44
C THR A 237 8.31 0.97 -29.66
N GLU A 238 7.77 0.39 -28.59
CA GLU A 238 6.63 -0.52 -28.62
C GLU A 238 5.30 0.17 -28.94
N TYR A 239 5.19 1.50 -28.72
CA TYR A 239 3.98 2.29 -28.95
C TYR A 239 4.13 3.28 -30.11
N CYS A 240 5.37 3.62 -30.45
CA CYS A 240 5.65 4.70 -31.41
C CYS A 240 6.75 4.30 -32.39
N GLY A 241 6.44 4.35 -33.69
CA GLY A 241 7.36 4.10 -34.78
C GLY A 241 6.93 4.83 -36.07
N ASN A 242 7.34 4.30 -37.22
CA ASN A 242 6.83 4.79 -38.50
C ASN A 242 5.35 4.43 -38.62
N ARG A 243 4.48 5.45 -38.76
CA ARG A 243 3.04 5.31 -38.64
C ARG A 243 2.42 4.36 -39.69
N GLU A 244 3.07 4.20 -40.83
CA GLU A 244 2.60 3.34 -41.91
C GLU A 244 2.88 1.85 -41.69
N HIS A 245 3.81 1.51 -40.79
CA HIS A 245 4.29 0.13 -40.63
C HIS A 245 4.36 -0.30 -39.16
N HIS A 246 3.88 0.52 -38.22
CA HIS A 246 3.97 0.20 -36.79
C HIS A 246 2.72 -0.53 -36.33
N GLU A 247 2.84 -1.80 -36.01
CA GLU A 247 1.74 -2.75 -35.74
C GLU A 247 0.77 -2.22 -34.67
N TYR A 248 1.28 -1.64 -33.59
CA TYR A 248 0.44 -1.07 -32.53
C TYR A 248 -0.40 0.12 -33.03
N GLN A 249 0.19 1.03 -33.79
CA GLN A 249 -0.54 2.20 -34.30
C GLN A 249 -1.56 1.82 -35.38
N LEU A 250 -1.24 0.81 -36.19
CA LEU A 250 -2.19 0.25 -37.17
C LEU A 250 -3.37 -0.42 -36.46
N TYR A 251 -3.10 -1.19 -35.40
CA TYR A 251 -4.16 -1.82 -34.59
C TYR A 251 -5.12 -0.76 -34.02
N LEU A 252 -4.61 0.30 -33.37
CA LEU A 252 -5.44 1.37 -32.83
C LEU A 252 -6.26 2.08 -33.91
N ALA A 253 -5.70 2.26 -35.12
CA ALA A 253 -6.43 2.87 -36.23
C ALA A 253 -7.56 1.98 -36.73
N ILE A 254 -7.39 0.66 -36.76
CA ILE A 254 -8.43 -0.31 -37.13
C ILE A 254 -9.58 -0.29 -36.11
N GLU A 255 -9.25 -0.22 -34.81
CA GLU A 255 -10.22 -0.17 -33.73
C GLU A 255 -10.83 1.23 -33.50
N ASN A 256 -10.47 2.22 -34.30
CA ASN A 256 -10.89 3.64 -34.15
C ASN A 256 -10.58 4.24 -32.77
N ILE A 257 -9.44 3.87 -32.20
CA ILE A 257 -8.98 4.35 -30.89
C ILE A 257 -7.96 5.47 -31.09
N ASP A 258 -8.22 6.63 -30.49
CA ASP A 258 -7.28 7.76 -30.53
C ASP A 258 -6.01 7.46 -29.74
N HIS A 259 -4.84 7.63 -30.34
CA HIS A 259 -3.55 7.47 -29.70
C HIS A 259 -3.01 8.79 -29.17
N THR A 260 -3.01 8.98 -27.87
CA THR A 260 -2.41 10.12 -27.17
C THR A 260 -1.05 9.72 -26.58
N LYS A 261 -0.03 10.58 -26.79
CA LYS A 261 1.33 10.34 -26.30
C LYS A 261 1.66 11.31 -25.17
N THR A 262 2.39 10.84 -24.16
CA THR A 262 2.88 11.72 -23.09
C THR A 262 3.77 12.82 -23.67
N LYS A 263 3.75 14.03 -23.06
CA LYS A 263 4.68 15.09 -23.42
C LYS A 263 6.11 14.66 -23.15
N ALA A 264 7.04 14.95 -24.08
CA ALA A 264 8.45 14.68 -23.87
C ALA A 264 8.93 15.40 -22.59
N ARG A 265 9.66 14.68 -21.73
CA ARG A 265 10.18 15.17 -20.44
C ARG A 265 9.11 15.56 -19.39
N SER A 266 7.87 15.10 -19.53
CA SER A 266 6.82 15.25 -18.52
C SER A 266 6.32 13.87 -18.09
N PRO A 267 6.98 13.18 -17.18
CA PRO A 267 6.58 11.86 -16.68
C PRO A 267 5.21 11.88 -15.99
N GLN A 268 4.71 13.07 -15.66
CA GLN A 268 3.46 13.31 -14.95
C GLN A 268 2.20 12.75 -15.64
N THR A 269 2.22 12.55 -16.96
CA THR A 269 1.05 12.16 -17.72
C THR A 269 0.71 10.68 -17.62
N ASN A 270 1.63 9.78 -17.26
CA ASN A 270 1.36 8.33 -17.08
C ASN A 270 1.35 7.88 -15.61
N GLY A 271 1.17 8.81 -14.67
CA GLY A 271 1.17 8.53 -13.23
C GLY A 271 0.11 7.53 -12.74
N ILE A 272 -0.88 7.18 -13.59
CA ILE A 272 -1.89 6.16 -13.28
C ILE A 272 -1.30 4.76 -13.45
N CYS A 273 -0.63 4.49 -14.58
CA CYS A 273 0.09 3.23 -14.79
C CYS A 273 1.22 3.06 -13.78
N GLU A 274 2.00 4.10 -13.52
CA GLU A 274 3.08 4.06 -12.51
C GLU A 274 2.56 3.70 -11.12
N ARG A 275 1.43 4.28 -10.70
CA ARG A 275 0.77 3.93 -9.44
C ARG A 275 0.27 2.48 -9.43
N PHE A 276 -0.26 2.01 -10.55
CA PHE A 276 -0.66 0.61 -10.68
C PHE A 276 0.55 -0.31 -10.62
N HIS A 277 1.64 -0.02 -11.37
CA HIS A 277 2.88 -0.79 -11.32
C HIS A 277 3.46 -0.87 -9.89
N LYS A 278 3.40 0.21 -9.14
CA LYS A 278 3.78 0.19 -7.73
C LYS A 278 2.85 -0.67 -6.88
N THR A 279 1.56 -0.65 -7.17
CA THR A 279 0.57 -1.47 -6.46
C THR A 279 0.83 -2.95 -6.72
N ILE A 280 0.95 -3.36 -7.99
CA ILE A 280 1.19 -4.75 -8.36
C ILE A 280 2.55 -5.26 -7.87
N LEU A 281 3.59 -4.39 -7.92
CA LEU A 281 4.89 -4.73 -7.37
C LEU A 281 4.82 -5.06 -5.87
N ASN A 282 4.12 -4.24 -5.10
CA ASN A 282 4.03 -4.38 -3.65
C ASN A 282 3.02 -5.43 -3.18
N GLU A 283 1.89 -5.52 -3.87
CA GLU A 283 0.76 -6.37 -3.43
C GLU A 283 0.79 -7.77 -4.08
N PHE A 284 1.50 -7.95 -5.19
CA PHE A 284 1.62 -9.22 -5.89
C PHE A 284 3.06 -9.69 -6.00
N TYR A 285 3.91 -9.09 -6.83
CA TYR A 285 5.23 -9.65 -7.16
C TYR A 285 6.12 -9.86 -5.95
N GLN A 286 6.25 -8.86 -5.07
CA GLN A 286 7.13 -8.97 -3.91
C GLN A 286 6.66 -10.01 -2.89
N ILE A 287 5.37 -10.28 -2.83
CA ILE A 287 4.80 -11.28 -1.94
C ILE A 287 4.93 -12.65 -2.58
N THR A 288 4.55 -12.77 -3.84
CA THR A 288 4.46 -14.03 -4.55
C THR A 288 5.83 -14.64 -4.82
N PHE A 289 6.82 -13.85 -5.26
CA PHE A 289 8.20 -14.33 -5.44
C PHE A 289 8.90 -14.75 -4.14
N ARG A 290 8.36 -14.39 -2.98
CA ARG A 290 8.82 -14.88 -1.69
C ARG A 290 8.17 -16.19 -1.25
N LYS A 291 7.03 -16.51 -1.85
CA LYS A 291 6.25 -17.70 -1.49
C LYS A 291 6.41 -18.84 -2.50
N LYS A 292 6.67 -18.53 -3.75
CA LYS A 292 6.61 -19.49 -4.87
C LYS A 292 7.76 -19.26 -5.86
N ILE A 293 8.34 -20.33 -6.34
CA ILE A 293 9.32 -20.33 -7.45
C ILE A 293 8.57 -20.68 -8.72
N TYR A 294 8.77 -19.87 -9.76
CA TYR A 294 8.13 -20.07 -11.07
C TYR A 294 9.12 -20.67 -12.05
N ASN A 295 8.65 -21.63 -12.84
CA ASN A 295 9.41 -22.33 -13.86
C ASN A 295 8.96 -21.97 -15.29
N SER A 296 7.85 -21.24 -15.42
CA SER A 296 7.32 -20.76 -16.71
C SER A 296 6.58 -19.43 -16.55
N ILE A 297 6.37 -18.72 -17.67
CA ILE A 297 5.59 -17.47 -17.71
C ILE A 297 4.11 -17.76 -17.44
N GLU A 298 3.61 -18.86 -17.95
CA GLU A 298 2.20 -19.28 -17.82
C GLU A 298 1.81 -19.43 -16.34
N GLN A 299 2.64 -20.12 -15.55
CA GLN A 299 2.39 -20.25 -14.09
C GLN A 299 2.32 -18.91 -13.37
N LEU A 300 3.18 -17.96 -13.77
CA LEU A 300 3.16 -16.62 -13.20
C LEU A 300 1.95 -15.83 -13.72
N GLN A 301 1.53 -16.06 -14.97
CA GLN A 301 0.35 -15.44 -15.55
C GLN A 301 -0.94 -15.91 -14.86
N ASP A 302 -1.07 -17.19 -14.55
CA ASP A 302 -2.24 -17.74 -13.84
C ASP A 302 -2.41 -17.07 -12.47
N ASP A 303 -1.33 -16.97 -11.69
CA ASP A 303 -1.36 -16.29 -10.38
C ASP A 303 -1.61 -14.77 -10.53
N LEU A 304 -1.11 -14.16 -11.61
CA LEU A 304 -1.37 -12.76 -11.94
C LEU A 304 -2.84 -12.51 -12.30
N ASP A 305 -3.45 -13.41 -13.07
CA ASP A 305 -4.86 -13.30 -13.47
C ASP A 305 -5.78 -13.44 -12.25
N GLU A 306 -5.47 -14.33 -11.32
CA GLU A 306 -6.18 -14.43 -10.03
C GLU A 306 -6.06 -13.14 -9.22
N TRP A 307 -4.86 -12.57 -9.14
CA TRP A 307 -4.65 -11.30 -8.45
C TRP A 307 -5.38 -10.13 -9.14
N LEU A 308 -5.40 -10.09 -10.47
CA LEU A 308 -6.14 -9.08 -11.25
C LEU A 308 -7.65 -9.20 -11.05
N ALA A 309 -8.17 -10.42 -10.98
CA ALA A 309 -9.57 -10.66 -10.64
C ALA A 309 -9.89 -10.10 -9.25
N HIS A 310 -9.06 -10.37 -8.23
CA HIS A 310 -9.19 -9.77 -6.92
C HIS A 310 -9.07 -8.24 -6.97
N TYR A 311 -8.10 -7.70 -7.71
CA TYR A 311 -7.89 -6.26 -7.87
C TYR A 311 -9.14 -5.57 -8.45
N ASN A 312 -9.72 -6.11 -9.49
CA ASN A 312 -10.86 -5.51 -10.18
C ASN A 312 -12.18 -5.68 -9.43
N HIS A 313 -12.42 -6.85 -8.80
CA HIS A 313 -13.73 -7.19 -8.23
C HIS A 313 -13.83 -7.05 -6.71
N GLN A 314 -12.72 -7.12 -5.99
CA GLN A 314 -12.76 -7.18 -4.53
C GLN A 314 -11.99 -6.03 -3.87
N ARG A 315 -10.90 -5.57 -4.47
CA ARG A 315 -10.03 -4.54 -3.90
C ARG A 315 -10.65 -3.16 -4.01
N THR A 316 -10.88 -2.51 -2.86
CA THR A 316 -11.44 -1.16 -2.82
C THR A 316 -10.41 -0.09 -3.16
N HIS A 317 -10.84 0.97 -3.83
CA HIS A 317 -10.03 2.14 -4.18
C HIS A 317 -10.56 3.41 -3.50
N SER A 318 -9.67 4.14 -2.84
CA SER A 318 -9.99 5.43 -2.21
C SER A 318 -9.78 6.63 -3.13
N GLY A 319 -9.38 6.41 -4.39
CA GLY A 319 -9.11 7.46 -5.37
C GLY A 319 -10.36 8.12 -5.93
N ARG A 320 -10.14 9.22 -6.68
CA ARG A 320 -11.19 9.94 -7.42
C ARG A 320 -12.01 8.96 -8.27
N TYR A 321 -13.30 9.15 -8.32
CA TYR A 321 -14.34 8.35 -8.95
C TYR A 321 -14.69 7.03 -8.27
N CYS A 322 -13.75 6.34 -7.62
CA CYS A 322 -14.03 5.07 -6.94
C CYS A 322 -14.63 5.25 -5.54
N TYR A 323 -14.17 6.24 -4.77
CA TYR A 323 -14.69 6.59 -3.43
C TYR A 323 -14.94 5.39 -2.49
N GLY A 324 -14.03 4.42 -2.51
CA GLY A 324 -14.15 3.21 -1.69
C GLY A 324 -14.81 2.02 -2.38
N LYS A 325 -15.26 2.16 -3.62
CA LYS A 325 -15.78 1.06 -4.46
C LYS A 325 -14.63 0.28 -5.11
N THR A 326 -14.94 -0.90 -5.64
CA THR A 326 -14.00 -1.63 -6.50
C THR A 326 -13.96 -1.03 -7.90
N PRO A 327 -12.89 -1.29 -8.70
CA PRO A 327 -12.82 -0.86 -10.09
C PRO A 327 -14.04 -1.30 -10.92
N LYS A 328 -14.42 -2.58 -10.81
CA LYS A 328 -15.56 -3.12 -11.54
C LYS A 328 -16.87 -2.46 -11.14
N GLN A 329 -17.15 -2.29 -9.84
CA GLN A 329 -18.33 -1.56 -9.37
C GLN A 329 -18.35 -0.12 -9.87
N THR A 330 -17.20 0.55 -9.88
CA THR A 330 -17.11 1.93 -10.41
C THR A 330 -17.42 1.98 -11.89
N CYS A 331 -16.95 0.99 -12.68
CA CYS A 331 -17.25 0.87 -14.10
C CYS A 331 -18.76 0.64 -14.31
N ASP A 332 -19.35 -0.32 -13.61
CA ASP A 332 -20.77 -0.69 -13.75
C ASP A 332 -21.71 0.46 -13.38
N ASP A 333 -21.45 1.13 -12.25
CA ASP A 333 -22.25 2.27 -11.78
C ASP A 333 -22.19 3.49 -12.73
N SER A 334 -21.11 3.57 -13.53
CA SER A 334 -20.90 4.70 -14.44
C SER A 334 -21.21 4.38 -15.92
N LYS A 335 -21.80 3.23 -16.22
CA LYS A 335 -22.21 2.84 -17.59
C LYS A 335 -23.15 3.85 -18.23
N GLN A 336 -24.19 4.24 -17.50
CA GLN A 336 -25.17 5.22 -17.98
C GLN A 336 -24.54 6.57 -18.30
N LEU A 337 -23.53 6.98 -17.51
CA LEU A 337 -22.79 8.22 -17.78
C LEU A 337 -22.01 8.12 -19.09
N ALA A 338 -21.38 6.97 -19.38
CA ALA A 338 -20.66 6.74 -20.65
C ALA A 338 -21.63 6.81 -21.84
N GLU A 339 -22.80 6.22 -21.71
CA GLU A 339 -23.84 6.23 -22.75
C GLU A 339 -24.39 7.65 -23.00
N GLN A 340 -24.73 8.40 -21.96
CA GLN A 340 -25.17 9.79 -22.07
C GLN A 340 -24.13 10.67 -22.79
N LYS A 341 -22.87 10.56 -22.37
CA LYS A 341 -21.76 11.32 -22.99
C LYS A 341 -21.51 10.93 -24.44
N ARG A 342 -21.73 9.66 -24.81
CA ARG A 342 -21.67 9.21 -26.19
C ARG A 342 -22.78 9.87 -27.04
N LEU A 343 -23.99 9.90 -26.54
CA LEU A 343 -25.13 10.53 -27.23
C LEU A 343 -24.95 12.03 -27.38
N ASP A 344 -24.43 12.73 -26.39
CA ASP A 344 -24.12 14.15 -26.43
C ASP A 344 -23.07 14.46 -27.52
N ARG A 345 -22.06 13.66 -27.72
CA ARG A 345 -21.05 13.80 -28.79
C ARG A 345 -21.62 13.57 -30.19
N ILE A 346 -22.54 12.62 -30.31
CA ILE A 346 -23.24 12.41 -31.61
C ILE A 346 -24.12 13.60 -31.95
N ARG A 347 -24.75 14.26 -30.96
CA ARG A 347 -25.62 15.43 -31.14
C ARG A 347 -24.85 16.74 -31.35
N GLN A 348 -23.58 16.79 -30.96
CA GLN A 348 -22.72 17.97 -31.18
C GLN A 348 -21.45 17.57 -31.95
N PRO A 349 -21.54 17.21 -33.24
CA PRO A 349 -20.36 16.91 -34.02
C PRO A 349 -19.69 18.23 -34.39
N GLY A 350 -18.70 18.68 -33.59
CA GLY A 350 -17.86 19.82 -33.94
C GLY A 350 -17.67 20.91 -32.88
N ALA A 351 -17.55 20.53 -31.60
CA ALA A 351 -17.03 21.43 -30.54
C ALA A 351 -15.58 21.08 -30.16
#